data_0be05d6b2e5d2cd88aa43a029e448141
#
_entry.id   0be05d6b2e5d2cd88aa43a029e448141
#
_cell.length_a   1.000
_cell.length_b   1.000
_cell.length_c   1.000
_cell.angle_alpha   90.00
_cell.angle_beta   90.00
_cell.angle_gamma   90.00
#
_symmetry.space_group_name_H-M   'P 1'
#
loop_
_entity.id
_entity.type
_entity.pdbx_description
1 polymer ?
#
loop_
_entity_poly.entity_id
_entity_poly.type
_entity_poly.pdbx_seq_one_letter_code
_entity_poly.pdbx_strand_id
1 'polypeptide(L)'
;MSNTVKIEIIFLACLLNLFQATASKESIPPTTPRLEKIKWDNSLTLPDLDDRPNIGVAGAFSGFIGDNLIIAGGANFPNATPWNGGNKTYWNTIYCINITQPTSKWLVLPQSMPKALAYGNSIELPTGILCIGGCDSTQCYNDVFQIQLIDGQINIDTNWPALPVPLANATASLLGDKIYLAGGQKSMEKPEATKHFFVLDLNNRNKGWKELPSWPGEPRGYAVSTSQSDGFDKCFYLFSGRNYKIDGYIKALTDGYVFNPRLNSWKKLEQSFPVMAGNALPTGANHILFLGGVPQLIPGSDDHPGFDNTI
;
A
#
# COMPACT_ATOMS: atom_id res chain seq x y z
N MET A 1 -10.47 -26.07 20.16
CA MET A 1 -10.19 -26.68 18.84
C MET A 1 -10.62 -25.68 17.78
N SER A 2 -9.72 -24.98 17.20
CA SER A 2 -9.83 -24.28 15.89
C SER A 2 -8.80 -23.15 15.80
N ASN A 3 -7.56 -23.50 15.48
CA ASN A 3 -6.48 -22.54 15.26
C ASN A 3 -5.84 -22.67 13.86
N THR A 4 -6.59 -23.17 12.86
CA THR A 4 -5.95 -23.59 11.59
C THR A 4 -6.27 -22.71 10.38
N VAL A 5 -6.97 -21.59 10.53
CA VAL A 5 -7.48 -20.83 9.37
C VAL A 5 -6.59 -19.65 8.95
N LYS A 6 -5.63 -19.23 9.78
CA LYS A 6 -4.78 -18.04 9.47
C LYS A 6 -3.66 -18.30 8.45
N ILE A 7 -3.31 -19.53 8.13
CA ILE A 7 -2.13 -19.87 7.33
C ILE A 7 -2.48 -20.35 5.91
N GLU A 8 -3.68 -20.83 5.66
CA GLU A 8 -4.02 -21.45 4.38
C GLU A 8 -4.17 -20.50 3.19
N ILE A 9 -4.37 -19.19 3.42
CA ILE A 9 -4.52 -18.22 2.31
C ILE A 9 -3.19 -17.93 1.61
N ILE A 10 -2.06 -18.07 2.30
CA ILE A 10 -0.73 -17.81 1.73
C ILE A 10 -0.16 -19.03 1.00
N PHE A 11 -0.52 -20.25 1.43
CA PHE A 11 0.03 -21.49 0.85
C PHE A 11 -0.70 -22.03 -0.38
N LEU A 12 -1.95 -21.64 -0.61
CA LEU A 12 -2.72 -22.16 -1.75
C LEU A 12 -2.29 -21.60 -3.11
N ALA A 13 -1.54 -20.50 -3.12
CA ALA A 13 -1.03 -19.91 -4.36
C ALA A 13 0.20 -20.62 -4.97
N CYS A 14 0.91 -21.46 -4.21
CA CYS A 14 2.16 -22.08 -4.65
C CYS A 14 2.04 -23.53 -5.17
N LEU A 15 0.89 -24.18 -5.06
CA LEU A 15 0.77 -25.64 -5.36
C LEU A 15 0.06 -25.98 -6.67
N LEU A 16 -0.30 -25.03 -7.54
CA LEU A 16 -1.07 -25.28 -8.77
C LEU A 16 -0.27 -25.27 -10.08
N ASN A 17 1.05 -25.35 -10.03
CA ASN A 17 1.89 -25.27 -11.25
C ASN A 17 2.57 -26.60 -11.68
N LEU A 18 2.00 -27.75 -11.38
CA LEU A 18 2.52 -29.03 -11.92
C LEU A 18 1.38 -29.95 -12.34
N PHE A 19 0.82 -29.75 -13.52
CA PHE A 19 0.22 -30.81 -14.34
C PHE A 19 -0.26 -30.23 -15.67
N GLN A 20 0.60 -30.28 -16.69
CA GLN A 20 0.18 -30.32 -18.08
C GLN A 20 0.57 -31.69 -18.62
N ALA A 21 -0.40 -32.55 -18.84
CA ALA A 21 -0.33 -33.56 -19.89
C ALA A 21 -1.70 -34.23 -20.10
N THR A 22 -2.11 -34.25 -21.35
CA THR A 22 -3.06 -35.15 -22.08
C THR A 22 -4.56 -34.95 -21.82
N ALA A 23 -5.21 -34.57 -22.91
CA ALA A 23 -6.66 -34.43 -23.05
C ALA A 23 -7.39 -35.77 -23.00
N SER A 24 -8.37 -35.87 -22.12
CA SER A 24 -9.60 -36.60 -22.33
C SER A 24 -10.75 -35.78 -21.76
N LYS A 25 -11.79 -35.57 -22.59
CA LYS A 25 -13.00 -34.84 -22.22
C LYS A 25 -13.81 -35.65 -21.20
N GLU A 26 -13.61 -35.38 -19.94
CA GLU A 26 -14.60 -35.58 -18.91
C GLU A 26 -14.74 -34.26 -18.14
N SER A 27 -15.94 -33.69 -18.19
CA SER A 27 -16.28 -32.47 -17.49
C SER A 27 -16.34 -32.74 -16.00
N ILE A 28 -15.20 -32.58 -15.32
CA ILE A 28 -15.16 -32.46 -13.85
C ILE A 28 -15.54 -31.00 -13.56
N PRO A 29 -16.64 -30.75 -12.82
CA PRO A 29 -16.95 -29.41 -12.39
C PRO A 29 -15.78 -28.93 -11.52
N PRO A 30 -15.24 -27.73 -11.76
CA PRO A 30 -14.16 -27.21 -10.94
C PRO A 30 -14.69 -27.01 -9.52
N THR A 31 -14.32 -27.88 -8.59
CA THR A 31 -14.41 -27.61 -7.18
C THR A 31 -13.30 -26.64 -6.80
N THR A 32 -13.36 -25.44 -7.33
CA THR A 32 -12.56 -24.34 -6.81
C THR A 32 -13.13 -24.00 -5.46
N PRO A 33 -12.34 -24.06 -4.36
CA PRO A 33 -12.85 -23.64 -3.05
C PRO A 33 -13.32 -22.18 -3.20
N ARG A 34 -14.62 -21.99 -3.09
CA ARG A 34 -15.22 -20.68 -3.11
C ARG A 34 -14.98 -20.04 -1.75
N LEU A 35 -14.37 -18.86 -1.71
CA LEU A 35 -14.28 -18.07 -0.49
C LEU A 35 -15.71 -17.67 -0.09
N GLU A 36 -16.29 -18.33 0.91
CA GLU A 36 -17.66 -18.09 1.32
C GLU A 36 -17.78 -16.96 2.35
N LYS A 37 -16.73 -16.75 3.16
CA LYS A 37 -16.76 -15.76 4.23
C LYS A 37 -15.35 -15.35 4.66
N ILE A 38 -15.15 -14.05 4.85
CA ILE A 38 -13.99 -13.47 5.55
C ILE A 38 -14.39 -13.24 7.00
N LYS A 39 -13.60 -13.77 7.93
CA LYS A 39 -13.75 -13.50 9.37
C LYS A 39 -12.67 -12.49 9.78
N TRP A 40 -13.11 -11.35 10.27
CA TRP A 40 -12.24 -10.34 10.85
C TRP A 40 -11.91 -10.69 12.30
N ASP A 41 -10.66 -10.55 12.68
CA ASP A 41 -10.16 -10.74 14.03
C ASP A 41 -9.49 -9.45 14.52
N ASN A 42 -10.09 -8.83 15.51
CA ASN A 42 -9.61 -7.56 16.10
C ASN A 42 -8.84 -7.79 17.42
N SER A 43 -8.39 -9.02 17.69
CA SER A 43 -7.71 -9.36 18.96
C SER A 43 -6.30 -8.77 19.07
N LEU A 44 -5.67 -8.38 17.94
CA LEU A 44 -4.31 -7.84 17.89
C LEU A 44 -4.34 -6.31 17.76
N THR A 45 -4.56 -5.63 18.86
CA THR A 45 -4.45 -4.16 18.94
C THR A 45 -3.00 -3.74 19.14
N LEU A 46 -2.60 -2.60 18.58
CA LEU A 46 -1.30 -2.00 18.86
C LEU A 46 -1.18 -1.67 20.35
N PRO A 47 0.04 -1.74 20.93
CA PRO A 47 0.26 -1.39 22.33
C PRO A 47 -0.14 0.04 22.64
N ASP A 48 -0.58 0.28 23.87
CA ASP A 48 -0.86 1.62 24.37
C ASP A 48 0.38 2.52 24.22
N LEU A 49 0.14 3.79 23.97
CA LEU A 49 1.17 4.83 23.92
C LEU A 49 0.90 5.84 25.04
N ASP A 50 1.90 6.11 25.86
CA ASP A 50 1.81 7.08 26.98
C ASP A 50 0.59 6.84 27.86
N ASP A 51 0.37 5.59 28.29
CA ASP A 51 -0.75 5.14 29.12
C ASP A 51 -2.15 5.40 28.53
N ARG A 52 -2.23 5.59 27.21
CA ARG A 52 -3.48 5.77 26.47
C ARG A 52 -3.69 4.66 25.46
N PRO A 53 -4.94 4.19 25.29
CA PRO A 53 -5.26 3.20 24.26
C PRO A 53 -4.79 3.66 22.88
N ASN A 54 -4.08 2.80 22.18
CA ASN A 54 -3.65 3.08 20.82
C ASN A 54 -4.85 2.92 19.86
N ILE A 55 -5.29 4.02 19.29
CA ILE A 55 -6.40 4.05 18.32
C ILE A 55 -6.01 3.62 16.91
N GLY A 56 -4.77 3.13 16.75
CA GLY A 56 -4.21 2.81 15.43
C GLY A 56 -3.61 4.01 14.74
N VAL A 57 -2.99 3.77 13.59
CA VAL A 57 -2.32 4.78 12.76
C VAL A 57 -2.72 4.62 11.30
N ALA A 58 -2.95 5.72 10.62
CA ALA A 58 -3.22 5.77 9.19
C ALA A 58 -1.95 6.10 8.41
N GLY A 59 -1.81 5.51 7.21
CA GLY A 59 -0.70 5.82 6.31
C GLY A 59 0.67 5.42 6.83
N ALA A 60 0.74 4.46 7.75
CA ALA A 60 2.00 3.90 8.22
C ALA A 60 2.73 3.15 7.09
N PHE A 61 4.05 3.10 7.20
CA PHE A 61 4.84 2.14 6.44
C PHE A 61 4.65 0.76 7.06
N SER A 62 4.42 -0.26 6.23
CA SER A 62 4.19 -1.62 6.72
C SER A 62 4.68 -2.67 5.76
N GLY A 63 4.98 -3.84 6.27
CA GLY A 63 5.39 -5.01 5.50
C GLY A 63 5.98 -6.10 6.38
N PHE A 64 6.39 -7.17 5.75
CA PHE A 64 7.02 -8.29 6.41
C PHE A 64 8.54 -8.27 6.28
N ILE A 65 9.24 -8.65 7.36
CA ILE A 65 10.65 -8.99 7.38
C ILE A 65 10.76 -10.38 7.99
N GLY A 66 10.92 -11.40 7.14
CA GLY A 66 10.74 -12.79 7.57
C GLY A 66 9.32 -12.99 8.14
N ASP A 67 9.24 -13.56 9.33
CA ASP A 67 7.97 -13.82 10.03
C ASP A 67 7.46 -12.61 10.83
N ASN A 68 8.12 -11.46 10.75
CA ASN A 68 7.79 -10.29 11.55
C ASN A 68 7.03 -9.27 10.69
N LEU A 69 5.79 -8.96 11.11
CA LEU A 69 5.04 -7.83 10.59
C LEU A 69 5.54 -6.56 11.28
N ILE A 70 5.98 -5.59 10.49
CA ILE A 70 6.42 -4.28 10.93
C ILE A 70 5.36 -3.24 10.56
N ILE A 71 5.07 -2.33 11.49
CA ILE A 71 4.30 -1.11 11.26
C ILE A 71 5.16 0.05 11.77
N ALA A 72 5.44 1.03 10.91
CA ALA A 72 6.33 2.14 11.22
C ALA A 72 5.71 3.48 10.86
N GLY A 73 5.75 4.43 11.79
CA GLY A 73 5.19 5.75 11.61
C GLY A 73 3.67 5.78 11.52
N GLY A 74 3.17 6.56 10.56
CA GLY A 74 1.74 6.82 10.43
C GLY A 74 1.27 8.04 11.21
N ALA A 75 -0.01 8.34 11.11
CA ALA A 75 -0.63 9.48 11.77
C ALA A 75 -2.02 9.13 12.30
N ASN A 76 -2.42 9.80 13.37
CA ASN A 76 -3.76 9.69 13.94
C ASN A 76 -4.17 10.99 14.66
N PHE A 77 -5.31 10.97 15.33
CA PHE A 77 -5.84 12.07 16.13
C PHE A 77 -5.96 11.62 17.59
N PRO A 78 -4.86 11.64 18.39
CA PRO A 78 -4.81 10.98 19.69
C PRO A 78 -5.67 11.63 20.76
N ASN A 79 -6.02 12.91 20.64
CA ASN A 79 -6.73 13.66 21.69
C ASN A 79 -8.22 13.87 21.39
N ALA A 80 -8.57 14.15 20.13
CA ALA A 80 -9.94 14.34 19.69
C ALA A 80 -10.01 14.10 18.17
N THR A 81 -11.19 13.79 17.66
CA THR A 81 -11.40 13.65 16.22
C THR A 81 -11.26 15.00 15.49
N PRO A 82 -10.96 15.01 14.18
CA PRO A 82 -10.78 16.27 13.42
C PRO A 82 -11.96 17.22 13.53
N TRP A 83 -13.20 16.71 13.49
CA TRP A 83 -14.42 17.49 13.59
C TRP A 83 -14.72 17.99 15.00
N ASN A 84 -14.02 17.48 16.00
CA ASN A 84 -14.02 17.96 17.39
C ASN A 84 -12.78 18.80 17.72
N GLY A 85 -12.11 19.35 16.71
CA GLY A 85 -10.94 20.21 16.87
C GLY A 85 -9.64 19.48 17.19
N GLY A 86 -9.57 18.16 16.98
CA GLY A 86 -8.36 17.37 17.20
C GLY A 86 -7.26 17.69 16.20
N ASN A 87 -6.03 17.73 16.67
CA ASN A 87 -4.85 17.90 15.85
C ASN A 87 -4.29 16.53 15.44
N LYS A 88 -3.94 16.39 14.17
CA LYS A 88 -3.28 15.21 13.65
C LYS A 88 -1.84 15.14 14.17
N THR A 89 -1.47 13.99 14.72
CA THR A 89 -0.12 13.69 15.17
C THR A 89 0.52 12.68 14.25
N TYR A 90 1.77 12.94 13.86
CA TYR A 90 2.59 12.04 13.07
C TYR A 90 3.59 11.33 13.99
N TRP A 91 3.82 10.06 13.73
CA TRP A 91 4.63 9.20 14.58
C TRP A 91 5.88 8.71 13.84
N ASN A 92 6.93 8.40 14.61
CA ASN A 92 8.12 7.72 14.12
C ASN A 92 8.32 6.35 14.79
N THR A 93 7.37 5.93 15.61
CA THR A 93 7.39 4.66 16.34
C THR A 93 7.39 3.48 15.38
N ILE A 94 8.13 2.43 15.72
CA ILE A 94 8.16 1.17 14.99
C ILE A 94 7.57 0.08 15.89
N TYR A 95 6.55 -0.60 15.39
CA TYR A 95 5.91 -1.76 16.02
C TYR A 95 6.31 -3.02 15.26
N CYS A 96 6.50 -4.11 16.02
CA CYS A 96 6.86 -5.42 15.48
C CYS A 96 6.03 -6.52 16.15
N ILE A 97 5.54 -7.47 15.38
CA ILE A 97 4.93 -8.70 15.87
C ILE A 97 5.38 -9.89 15.04
N ASN A 98 5.78 -10.98 15.69
CA ASN A 98 6.00 -12.24 15.00
C ASN A 98 4.67 -12.95 14.79
N ILE A 99 4.24 -13.17 13.55
CA ILE A 99 2.93 -13.73 13.21
C ILE A 99 2.85 -15.25 13.26
N THR A 100 3.99 -15.93 13.34
CA THR A 100 4.03 -17.40 13.39
C THR A 100 3.92 -17.96 14.79
N GLN A 101 4.09 -17.12 15.82
CA GLN A 101 3.97 -17.51 17.22
C GLN A 101 2.57 -17.20 17.76
N PRO A 102 1.77 -18.18 18.17
CA PRO A 102 0.37 -17.96 18.58
C PRO A 102 0.17 -17.02 19.78
N THR A 103 1.21 -16.86 20.61
CA THR A 103 1.19 -16.02 21.82
C THR A 103 1.91 -14.68 21.62
N SER A 104 2.34 -14.37 20.40
CA SER A 104 3.04 -13.12 20.11
C SER A 104 2.16 -11.92 20.41
N LYS A 105 2.79 -10.91 20.96
CA LYS A 105 2.24 -9.58 21.17
C LYS A 105 3.02 -8.57 20.37
N TRP A 106 2.40 -7.47 20.06
CA TRP A 106 3.10 -6.33 19.51
C TRP A 106 4.16 -5.82 20.47
N LEU A 107 5.33 -5.52 19.94
CA LEU A 107 6.43 -4.86 20.62
C LEU A 107 6.57 -3.46 20.04
N VAL A 108 6.77 -2.49 20.92
CA VAL A 108 7.31 -1.18 20.53
C VAL A 108 8.81 -1.30 20.52
N LEU A 109 9.42 -1.07 19.37
CA LEU A 109 10.87 -1.21 19.26
C LEU A 109 11.58 0.05 19.78
N PRO A 110 12.77 -0.08 20.39
CA PRO A 110 13.51 1.06 20.94
C PRO A 110 14.03 2.02 19.85
N GLN A 111 14.22 1.50 18.65
CA GLN A 111 14.59 2.31 17.48
C GLN A 111 13.35 2.94 16.87
N SER A 112 13.50 4.11 16.29
CA SER A 112 12.44 4.83 15.58
C SER A 112 12.87 5.16 14.15
N MET A 113 11.90 5.53 13.33
CA MET A 113 12.18 6.08 12.00
C MET A 113 12.96 7.41 12.13
N PRO A 114 13.71 7.81 11.10
CA PRO A 114 14.48 9.08 11.11
C PRO A 114 13.58 10.31 11.28
N LYS A 115 12.35 10.23 10.87
CA LYS A 115 11.34 11.31 10.94
C LYS A 115 9.97 10.73 11.26
N ALA A 116 9.10 11.54 11.85
CA ALA A 116 7.69 11.22 12.03
C ALA A 116 6.96 11.39 10.69
N LEU A 117 6.70 10.30 9.99
CA LEU A 117 6.16 10.29 8.63
C LEU A 117 4.92 9.41 8.50
N ALA A 118 4.03 9.83 7.58
CA ALA A 118 2.89 9.05 7.13
C ALA A 118 2.67 9.22 5.62
N TYR A 119 1.81 8.37 5.04
CA TYR A 119 1.32 8.49 3.65
C TYR A 119 2.40 8.35 2.58
N GLY A 120 3.52 7.70 2.91
CA GLY A 120 4.50 7.19 1.95
C GLY A 120 4.11 5.83 1.40
N ASN A 121 5.02 5.21 0.66
CA ASN A 121 4.83 3.88 0.10
C ASN A 121 5.79 2.88 0.74
N SER A 122 5.33 1.66 0.91
CA SER A 122 6.13 0.53 1.39
C SER A 122 6.32 -0.49 0.28
N ILE A 123 7.54 -0.94 0.08
CA ILE A 123 7.86 -2.05 -0.82
C ILE A 123 8.65 -3.10 -0.02
N GLU A 124 8.12 -4.30 0.05
CA GLU A 124 8.83 -5.42 0.64
C GLU A 124 9.97 -5.88 -0.29
N LEU A 125 11.16 -5.94 0.26
CA LEU A 125 12.35 -6.47 -0.39
C LEU A 125 12.90 -7.62 0.44
N PRO A 126 13.70 -8.53 -0.12
CA PRO A 126 14.30 -9.63 0.63
C PRO A 126 15.11 -9.19 1.86
N THR A 127 15.61 -7.97 1.86
CA THR A 127 16.45 -7.39 2.92
C THR A 127 15.70 -6.48 3.88
N GLY A 128 14.36 -6.25 3.69
CA GLY A 128 13.57 -5.37 4.55
C GLY A 128 12.50 -4.60 3.80
N ILE A 129 11.97 -3.57 4.41
CA ILE A 129 10.88 -2.74 3.88
C ILE A 129 11.46 -1.42 3.38
N LEU A 130 11.36 -1.16 2.09
CA LEU A 130 11.72 0.13 1.50
C LEU A 130 10.58 1.12 1.71
N CYS A 131 10.88 2.22 2.39
CA CYS A 131 9.97 3.34 2.66
C CYS A 131 10.26 4.47 1.68
N ILE A 132 9.25 4.96 0.98
CA ILE A 132 9.41 5.89 -0.14
C ILE A 132 8.51 7.11 0.07
N GLY A 133 9.10 8.31 0.18
CA GLY A 133 8.38 9.56 0.35
C GLY A 133 7.58 9.64 1.66
N GLY A 134 6.41 10.24 1.59
CA GLY A 134 5.53 10.50 2.72
C GLY A 134 5.54 11.97 3.12
N CYS A 135 4.85 12.30 4.19
CA CYS A 135 4.75 13.65 4.72
C CYS A 135 4.67 13.67 6.24
N ASP A 136 4.87 14.84 6.79
CA ASP A 136 4.46 15.22 8.15
C ASP A 136 3.38 16.31 8.11
N SER A 137 3.19 17.04 9.21
CA SER A 137 2.21 18.13 9.29
C SER A 137 2.57 19.35 8.45
N THR A 138 3.82 19.46 7.99
CA THR A 138 4.36 20.67 7.36
C THR A 138 4.68 20.49 5.89
N GLN A 139 5.17 19.32 5.49
CA GLN A 139 5.64 19.10 4.12
C GLN A 139 5.61 17.63 3.68
N CYS A 140 5.72 17.45 2.38
CA CYS A 140 6.03 16.14 1.78
C CYS A 140 7.56 15.99 1.65
N TYR A 141 8.01 14.74 1.62
CA TYR A 141 9.42 14.36 1.57
C TYR A 141 9.73 13.55 0.32
N ASN A 142 10.98 13.61 -0.10
CA ASN A 142 11.53 12.78 -1.16
C ASN A 142 12.50 11.73 -0.65
N ASP A 143 12.58 11.57 0.68
CA ASP A 143 13.43 10.56 1.31
C ASP A 143 13.05 9.15 0.87
N VAL A 144 14.05 8.30 0.72
CA VAL A 144 13.90 6.87 0.54
C VAL A 144 14.86 6.19 1.49
N PHE A 145 14.36 5.29 2.33
CA PHE A 145 15.15 4.54 3.29
C PHE A 145 14.58 3.13 3.47
N GLN A 146 15.39 2.22 3.96
CA GLN A 146 14.98 0.85 4.19
C GLN A 146 15.00 0.52 5.68
N ILE A 147 13.90 -0.04 6.18
CA ILE A 147 13.82 -0.66 7.50
C ILE A 147 14.26 -2.12 7.36
N GLN A 148 15.30 -2.50 8.08
CA GLN A 148 15.86 -3.84 8.10
C GLN A 148 15.77 -4.39 9.53
N LEU A 149 15.65 -5.71 9.66
CA LEU A 149 15.73 -6.39 10.94
C LEU A 149 16.97 -7.30 10.91
N ILE A 150 18.02 -6.88 11.62
CA ILE A 150 19.30 -7.57 11.68
C ILE A 150 19.55 -7.98 13.13
N ASP A 151 19.72 -9.28 13.38
CA ASP A 151 19.93 -9.84 14.73
C ASP A 151 18.87 -9.36 15.76
N GLY A 152 17.61 -9.25 15.32
CA GLY A 152 16.49 -8.79 16.16
C GLY A 152 16.47 -7.29 16.43
N GLN A 153 17.35 -6.52 15.81
CA GLN A 153 17.39 -5.06 15.93
C GLN A 153 17.04 -4.37 14.63
N ILE A 154 16.35 -3.24 14.73
CA ILE A 154 16.07 -2.39 13.56
C ILE A 154 17.35 -1.66 13.15
N ASN A 155 17.67 -1.78 11.88
CA ASN A 155 18.65 -0.96 11.18
C ASN A 155 17.94 -0.12 10.11
N ILE A 156 18.28 1.16 10.02
CA ILE A 156 17.75 2.06 8.99
C ILE A 156 18.86 2.35 7.98
N ASP A 157 18.70 1.78 6.77
CA ASP A 157 19.61 2.08 5.65
C ASP A 157 19.07 3.28 4.85
N THR A 158 19.80 4.38 4.89
CA THR A 158 19.48 5.62 4.16
C THR A 158 20.24 5.76 2.84
N ASN A 159 21.00 4.74 2.42
CA ASN A 159 21.77 4.75 1.17
C ASN A 159 20.92 4.39 -0.05
N TRP A 160 19.75 4.99 -0.13
CA TRP A 160 18.83 4.84 -1.26
C TRP A 160 18.72 6.16 -2.03
N PRO A 161 18.56 6.09 -3.36
CA PRO A 161 18.37 7.31 -4.15
C PRO A 161 17.04 7.98 -3.77
N ALA A 162 17.10 9.25 -3.41
CA ALA A 162 15.91 10.05 -3.12
C ALA A 162 15.02 10.17 -4.37
N LEU A 163 13.72 10.35 -4.17
CA LEU A 163 12.80 10.69 -5.25
C LEU A 163 13.20 12.02 -5.90
N PRO A 164 12.98 12.21 -7.21
CA PRO A 164 13.25 13.48 -7.89
C PRO A 164 12.45 14.65 -7.32
N VAL A 165 11.30 14.38 -6.73
CA VAL A 165 10.41 15.36 -6.11
C VAL A 165 9.82 14.80 -4.82
N PRO A 166 9.47 15.64 -3.83
CA PRO A 166 8.76 15.17 -2.65
C PRO A 166 7.36 14.68 -3.03
N LEU A 167 6.93 13.51 -2.48
CA LEU A 167 5.63 12.93 -2.76
C LEU A 167 5.04 12.25 -1.53
N ALA A 168 3.77 12.54 -1.27
CA ALA A 168 2.91 11.76 -0.38
C ALA A 168 1.68 11.27 -1.15
N ASN A 169 0.97 10.28 -0.61
CA ASN A 169 -0.25 9.70 -1.21
C ASN A 169 -0.07 9.23 -2.67
N ALA A 170 1.16 8.92 -3.06
CA ALA A 170 1.47 8.19 -4.28
C ALA A 170 1.14 6.70 -4.09
N THR A 171 1.23 5.92 -5.14
CA THR A 171 1.11 4.47 -5.07
C THR A 171 2.28 3.80 -5.76
N ALA A 172 2.78 2.72 -5.19
CA ALA A 172 3.94 2.01 -5.73
C ALA A 172 3.74 0.49 -5.76
N SER A 173 4.40 -0.17 -6.69
CA SER A 173 4.43 -1.62 -6.78
C SER A 173 5.77 -2.12 -7.32
N LEU A 174 6.21 -3.26 -6.77
CA LEU A 174 7.37 -3.99 -7.28
C LEU A 174 6.95 -4.88 -8.44
N LEU A 175 7.68 -4.81 -9.54
CA LEU A 175 7.51 -5.66 -10.71
C LEU A 175 8.86 -6.18 -11.17
N GLY A 176 9.13 -7.45 -10.87
CA GLY A 176 10.46 -8.04 -11.04
C GLY A 176 11.48 -7.33 -10.17
N ASP A 177 12.49 -6.77 -10.80
CA ASP A 177 13.57 -5.99 -10.17
C ASP A 177 13.39 -4.47 -10.28
N LYS A 178 12.16 -4.01 -10.57
CA LYS A 178 11.85 -2.58 -10.72
C LYS A 178 10.71 -2.16 -9.82
N ILE A 179 10.88 -1.02 -9.17
CA ILE A 179 9.83 -0.35 -8.42
C ILE A 179 9.23 0.75 -9.29
N TYR A 180 7.92 0.68 -9.50
CA TYR A 180 7.15 1.71 -10.19
C TYR A 180 6.37 2.52 -9.16
N LEU A 181 6.40 3.85 -9.28
CA LEU A 181 5.68 4.77 -8.40
C LEU A 181 4.90 5.78 -9.24
N ALA A 182 3.61 5.93 -8.94
CA ALA A 182 2.69 6.75 -9.73
C ALA A 182 1.89 7.75 -8.88
N GLY A 183 1.71 8.95 -9.41
CA GLY A 183 0.85 9.98 -8.85
C GLY A 183 1.37 10.60 -7.55
N GLY A 184 0.45 10.85 -6.63
CA GLY A 184 0.72 11.51 -5.35
C GLY A 184 0.53 13.01 -5.39
N GLN A 185 0.94 13.67 -4.33
CA GLN A 185 0.92 15.12 -4.16
C GLN A 185 2.23 15.63 -3.59
N LYS A 186 2.63 16.85 -3.96
CA LYS A 186 3.92 17.46 -3.56
C LYS A 186 3.84 18.29 -2.29
N SER A 187 2.63 18.67 -1.89
CA SER A 187 2.40 19.57 -0.76
C SER A 187 1.19 19.12 0.03
N MET A 188 1.21 19.37 1.33
CA MET A 188 0.07 19.18 2.21
C MET A 188 -0.82 20.43 2.25
N GLU A 189 -0.23 21.60 2.04
CA GLU A 189 -0.92 22.88 2.03
C GLU A 189 -1.73 23.09 0.73
N LYS A 190 -1.14 22.69 -0.40
CA LYS A 190 -1.79 22.71 -1.72
C LYS A 190 -1.78 21.30 -2.28
N PRO A 191 -2.80 20.47 -1.94
CA PRO A 191 -2.79 19.05 -2.23
C PRO A 191 -3.14 18.72 -3.70
N GLU A 192 -2.50 19.40 -4.64
CA GLU A 192 -2.64 19.12 -6.07
C GLU A 192 -2.06 17.75 -6.40
N ALA A 193 -2.87 16.92 -7.04
CA ALA A 193 -2.42 15.62 -7.50
C ALA A 193 -1.46 15.74 -8.69
N THR A 194 -0.53 14.80 -8.80
CA THR A 194 0.49 14.77 -9.86
C THR A 194 0.25 13.65 -10.86
N LYS A 195 0.98 13.73 -11.98
CA LYS A 195 1.05 12.65 -13.00
C LYS A 195 2.44 12.03 -13.07
N HIS A 196 3.27 12.22 -12.06
CA HIS A 196 4.58 11.60 -12.07
C HIS A 196 4.45 10.08 -12.14
N PHE A 197 5.28 9.47 -12.96
CA PHE A 197 5.44 8.03 -13.05
C PHE A 197 6.93 7.73 -13.08
N PHE A 198 7.43 7.24 -11.97
CA PHE A 198 8.85 6.95 -11.78
C PHE A 198 9.11 5.46 -11.75
N VAL A 199 10.33 5.08 -12.18
CA VAL A 199 10.85 3.72 -12.04
C VAL A 199 12.23 3.76 -11.38
N LEU A 200 12.46 2.86 -10.41
CA LEU A 200 13.78 2.56 -9.86
C LEU A 200 14.15 1.13 -10.24
N ASP A 201 15.28 0.97 -10.89
CA ASP A 201 15.87 -0.34 -11.20
C ASP A 201 16.77 -0.77 -10.03
N LEU A 202 16.38 -1.84 -9.34
CA LEU A 202 17.07 -2.35 -8.15
C LEU A 202 18.47 -2.89 -8.48
N ASN A 203 18.68 -3.40 -9.71
CA ASN A 203 19.99 -3.86 -10.17
C ASN A 203 20.94 -2.71 -10.52
N ASN A 204 20.40 -1.50 -10.71
CA ASN A 204 21.14 -0.30 -11.07
C ASN A 204 20.73 0.91 -10.21
N ARG A 205 20.44 0.69 -8.92
CA ARG A 205 19.89 1.71 -8.03
C ARG A 205 20.70 2.99 -7.93
N ASN A 206 22.00 2.92 -8.19
CA ASN A 206 22.91 4.07 -8.22
C ASN A 206 22.61 5.07 -9.35
N LYS A 207 21.85 4.67 -10.39
CA LYS A 207 21.36 5.57 -11.43
C LYS A 207 20.17 6.43 -10.99
N GLY A 208 19.58 6.11 -9.81
CA GLY A 208 18.44 6.82 -9.27
C GLY A 208 17.13 6.52 -10.00
N TRP A 209 16.11 7.28 -9.66
CA TRP A 209 14.78 7.20 -10.23
C TRP A 209 14.77 7.83 -11.63
N LYS A 210 14.09 7.14 -12.56
CA LYS A 210 13.84 7.65 -13.91
C LYS A 210 12.36 7.95 -14.06
N GLU A 211 12.04 9.11 -14.63
CA GLU A 211 10.66 9.43 -15.02
C GLU A 211 10.31 8.77 -16.34
N LEU A 212 9.12 8.16 -16.38
CA LEU A 212 8.54 7.50 -17.55
C LEU A 212 7.32 8.28 -18.04
N PRO A 213 6.87 8.06 -19.31
CA PRO A 213 5.60 8.60 -19.78
C PRO A 213 4.46 8.20 -18.85
N SER A 214 3.67 9.18 -18.42
CA SER A 214 2.52 8.96 -17.53
C SER A 214 1.32 8.38 -18.27
N TRP A 215 0.36 7.87 -17.52
CA TRP A 215 -0.93 7.42 -18.05
C TRP A 215 -1.71 8.57 -18.71
N PRO A 216 -2.61 8.29 -19.68
CA PRO A 216 -3.34 9.34 -20.41
C PRO A 216 -4.44 10.04 -19.61
N GLY A 217 -4.80 9.53 -18.42
CA GLY A 217 -5.87 10.09 -17.56
C GLY A 217 -5.43 11.30 -16.74
N GLU A 218 -6.30 11.67 -15.79
CA GLU A 218 -6.07 12.81 -14.89
C GLU A 218 -4.94 12.55 -13.87
N PRO A 219 -4.31 13.60 -13.35
CA PRO A 219 -3.47 13.51 -12.14
C PRO A 219 -4.23 12.85 -11.01
N ARG A 220 -3.54 12.11 -10.13
CA ARG A 220 -4.17 11.37 -9.03
C ARG A 220 -3.27 11.20 -7.81
N GLY A 221 -3.86 11.39 -6.65
CA GLY A 221 -3.35 10.91 -5.39
C GLY A 221 -4.28 9.83 -4.83
N TYR A 222 -3.83 9.12 -3.81
CA TYR A 222 -4.61 8.06 -3.14
C TYR A 222 -5.07 6.94 -4.09
N ALA A 223 -4.43 6.82 -5.23
CA ALA A 223 -4.66 5.73 -6.18
C ALA A 223 -4.15 4.40 -5.60
N VAL A 224 -4.64 3.32 -6.15
CA VAL A 224 -4.23 1.96 -5.79
C VAL A 224 -3.48 1.33 -6.94
N SER A 225 -2.36 0.67 -6.66
CA SER A 225 -1.58 -0.03 -7.69
C SER A 225 -1.16 -1.43 -7.25
N THR A 226 -0.93 -2.27 -8.23
CA THR A 226 -0.32 -3.58 -8.05
C THR A 226 0.35 -4.03 -9.34
N SER A 227 1.17 -5.08 -9.24
CA SER A 227 1.77 -5.73 -10.40
C SER A 227 1.12 -7.08 -10.62
N GLN A 228 0.60 -7.34 -11.83
CA GLN A 228 -0.04 -8.60 -12.17
C GLN A 228 0.16 -8.92 -13.66
N SER A 229 -0.03 -10.18 -14.04
CA SER A 229 -0.03 -10.58 -15.45
C SER A 229 -1.29 -10.09 -16.17
N ASP A 230 -1.13 -9.61 -17.39
CA ASP A 230 -2.24 -9.33 -18.31
C ASP A 230 -2.62 -10.55 -19.20
N GLY A 231 -2.02 -11.71 -18.88
CA GLY A 231 -2.13 -12.94 -19.64
C GLY A 231 -0.91 -13.22 -20.54
N PHE A 232 -0.09 -12.21 -20.82
CA PHE A 232 1.12 -12.29 -21.66
C PHE A 232 2.35 -11.78 -20.93
N ASP A 233 2.26 -10.59 -20.35
CA ASP A 233 3.36 -9.91 -19.69
C ASP A 233 3.01 -9.61 -18.22
N LYS A 234 4.02 -9.44 -17.40
CA LYS A 234 3.87 -8.79 -16.09
C LYS A 234 3.74 -7.27 -16.27
N CYS A 235 2.69 -6.69 -15.75
CA CYS A 235 2.32 -5.29 -15.95
C CYS A 235 2.10 -4.58 -14.61
N PHE A 236 2.24 -3.26 -14.63
CA PHE A 236 1.85 -2.39 -13.52
C PHE A 236 0.43 -1.87 -13.76
N TYR A 237 -0.43 -2.05 -12.78
CA TYR A 237 -1.83 -1.61 -12.80
C TYR A 237 -2.02 -0.41 -11.88
N LEU A 238 -2.77 0.59 -12.35
CA LEU A 238 -3.09 1.82 -11.64
C LEU A 238 -4.62 2.02 -11.66
N PHE A 239 -5.22 2.12 -10.49
CA PHE A 239 -6.68 2.24 -10.36
C PHE A 239 -7.07 3.51 -9.61
N SER A 240 -8.12 4.17 -10.10
CA SER A 240 -8.89 5.17 -9.38
C SER A 240 -8.05 6.27 -8.71
N GLY A 241 -8.29 6.52 -7.43
CA GLY A 241 -7.72 7.64 -6.69
C GLY A 241 -8.60 8.88 -6.77
N ARG A 242 -8.01 10.02 -6.46
CA ARG A 242 -8.71 11.32 -6.50
C ARG A 242 -7.83 12.41 -7.09
N ASN A 243 -8.50 13.40 -7.68
CA ASN A 243 -7.89 14.65 -8.10
C ASN A 243 -8.56 15.83 -7.41
N TYR A 244 -7.86 16.94 -7.28
CA TYR A 244 -8.39 18.20 -6.77
C TYR A 244 -8.78 19.09 -7.94
N LYS A 245 -9.99 19.64 -7.90
CA LYS A 245 -10.41 20.64 -8.87
C LYS A 245 -9.93 22.04 -8.45
N ILE A 246 -9.88 22.96 -9.41
CA ILE A 246 -9.46 24.35 -9.20
C ILE A 246 -10.33 25.07 -8.16
N ASP A 247 -11.59 24.66 -8.04
CA ASP A 247 -12.57 25.15 -7.06
C ASP A 247 -12.45 24.51 -5.67
N GLY A 248 -11.42 23.66 -5.46
CA GLY A 248 -11.17 22.96 -4.19
C GLY A 248 -11.99 21.69 -3.98
N TYR A 249 -12.93 21.37 -4.90
CA TYR A 249 -13.66 20.12 -4.81
C TYR A 249 -12.79 18.92 -5.15
N ILE A 250 -12.99 17.83 -4.42
CA ILE A 250 -12.32 16.56 -4.65
C ILE A 250 -13.13 15.77 -5.69
N LYS A 251 -12.46 15.32 -6.74
CA LYS A 251 -13.02 14.43 -7.74
C LYS A 251 -12.51 13.02 -7.52
N ALA A 252 -13.40 12.09 -7.16
CA ALA A 252 -13.10 10.66 -7.19
C ALA A 252 -12.97 10.20 -8.65
N LEU A 253 -11.92 9.47 -8.94
CA LEU A 253 -11.64 8.92 -10.26
C LEU A 253 -12.14 7.48 -10.32
N THR A 254 -12.68 7.06 -11.46
CA THR A 254 -13.26 5.73 -11.65
C THR A 254 -12.57 4.93 -12.74
N ASP A 255 -11.51 5.51 -13.33
CA ASP A 255 -10.76 4.90 -14.41
C ASP A 255 -9.57 4.07 -13.89
N GLY A 256 -9.13 3.14 -14.72
CA GLY A 256 -7.95 2.33 -14.47
C GLY A 256 -7.06 2.23 -15.71
N TYR A 257 -5.80 1.94 -15.47
CA TYR A 257 -4.77 1.85 -16.51
C TYR A 257 -3.83 0.69 -16.23
N VAL A 258 -3.30 0.12 -17.29
CA VAL A 258 -2.22 -0.87 -17.25
C VAL A 258 -1.02 -0.38 -18.03
N PHE A 259 0.15 -0.41 -17.42
CA PHE A 259 1.43 -0.13 -18.06
C PHE A 259 2.16 -1.44 -18.35
N ASN A 260 2.50 -1.64 -19.60
CA ASN A 260 3.33 -2.75 -20.03
C ASN A 260 4.79 -2.28 -20.17
N PRO A 261 5.71 -2.72 -19.30
CA PRO A 261 7.11 -2.27 -19.32
C PRO A 261 7.87 -2.69 -20.59
N ARG A 262 7.50 -3.83 -21.18
CA ARG A 262 8.14 -4.32 -22.43
C ARG A 262 7.79 -3.41 -23.61
N LEU A 263 6.53 -2.95 -23.67
CA LEU A 263 6.04 -2.05 -24.70
C LEU A 263 6.27 -0.57 -24.38
N ASN A 264 6.66 -0.26 -23.14
CA ASN A 264 6.77 1.10 -22.59
C ASN A 264 5.53 1.95 -22.88
N SER A 265 4.34 1.38 -22.68
CA SER A 265 3.07 2.01 -23.04
C SER A 265 1.96 1.71 -22.05
N TRP A 266 1.03 2.67 -21.97
CA TRP A 266 -0.18 2.59 -21.17
C TRP A 266 -1.39 2.20 -22.01
N LYS A 267 -2.26 1.38 -21.44
CA LYS A 267 -3.59 1.08 -21.97
C LYS A 267 -4.63 1.40 -20.90
N LYS A 268 -5.73 2.04 -21.27
CA LYS A 268 -6.88 2.21 -20.40
C LYS A 268 -7.60 0.88 -20.24
N LEU A 269 -8.02 0.56 -19.02
CA LEU A 269 -8.86 -0.60 -18.74
C LEU A 269 -10.30 -0.32 -19.17
N GLU A 270 -10.96 -1.32 -19.75
CA GLU A 270 -12.35 -1.22 -20.19
C GLU A 270 -13.31 -1.14 -19.00
N GLN A 271 -12.96 -1.85 -17.93
CA GLN A 271 -13.71 -1.84 -16.68
C GLN A 271 -12.78 -1.47 -15.53
N SER A 272 -13.25 -0.60 -14.68
CA SER A 272 -12.60 -0.20 -13.43
C SER A 272 -13.68 0.25 -12.46
N PHE A 273 -13.32 0.40 -11.22
CA PHE A 273 -14.25 0.82 -10.16
C PHE A 273 -13.55 1.85 -9.26
N PRO A 274 -14.34 2.71 -8.59
CA PRO A 274 -13.76 3.70 -7.70
C PRO A 274 -13.17 3.02 -6.46
N VAL A 275 -11.93 3.35 -6.16
CA VAL A 275 -11.23 2.95 -4.94
C VAL A 275 -10.14 3.97 -4.61
N MET A 276 -10.14 4.48 -3.39
CA MET A 276 -9.14 5.45 -2.91
C MET A 276 -8.58 4.97 -1.59
N ALA A 277 -7.28 5.16 -1.39
CA ALA A 277 -6.59 4.82 -0.13
C ALA A 277 -6.79 3.36 0.33
N GLY A 278 -7.04 2.44 -0.61
CA GLY A 278 -7.08 1.00 -0.39
C GLY A 278 -5.75 0.33 -0.73
N ASN A 279 -5.78 -0.99 -0.72
CA ASN A 279 -4.68 -1.83 -1.16
C ASN A 279 -5.13 -2.76 -2.29
N ALA A 280 -4.20 -3.11 -3.19
CA ALA A 280 -4.40 -4.13 -4.21
C ALA A 280 -3.28 -5.16 -4.15
N LEU A 281 -3.66 -6.42 -4.17
CA LEU A 281 -2.74 -7.56 -4.12
C LEU A 281 -2.95 -8.45 -5.33
N PRO A 282 -1.87 -8.89 -6.00
CA PRO A 282 -1.97 -9.88 -7.05
C PRO A 282 -2.35 -11.23 -6.43
N THR A 283 -3.25 -11.96 -7.07
CA THR A 283 -3.63 -13.30 -6.63
C THR A 283 -3.85 -14.21 -7.83
N GLY A 284 -3.46 -15.47 -7.71
CA GLY A 284 -3.51 -16.42 -8.83
C GLY A 284 -2.71 -15.94 -10.04
N ALA A 285 -3.13 -16.37 -11.22
CA ALA A 285 -2.40 -16.10 -12.47
C ALA A 285 -2.60 -14.66 -12.96
N ASN A 286 -3.81 -14.11 -12.81
CA ASN A 286 -4.21 -12.82 -13.40
C ASN A 286 -5.34 -12.10 -12.65
N HIS A 287 -5.56 -12.42 -11.38
CA HIS A 287 -6.56 -11.75 -10.55
C HIS A 287 -5.90 -10.69 -9.68
N ILE A 288 -6.69 -9.70 -9.28
CA ILE A 288 -6.30 -8.65 -8.33
C ILE A 288 -7.37 -8.60 -7.24
N LEU A 289 -6.93 -8.71 -5.99
CA LEU A 289 -7.78 -8.55 -4.82
C LEU A 289 -7.63 -7.13 -4.30
N PHE A 290 -8.74 -6.44 -4.11
CA PHE A 290 -8.77 -5.12 -3.48
C PHE A 290 -9.26 -5.24 -2.04
N LEU A 291 -8.58 -4.53 -1.14
CA LEU A 291 -8.88 -4.55 0.29
C LEU A 291 -9.01 -3.12 0.82
N GLY A 292 -10.13 -2.85 1.46
CA GLY A 292 -10.42 -1.52 2.02
C GLY A 292 -10.54 -0.46 0.94
N GLY A 293 -10.31 0.79 1.35
CA GLY A 293 -10.45 1.95 0.49
C GLY A 293 -11.85 2.56 0.55
N VAL A 294 -12.00 3.69 -0.12
CA VAL A 294 -13.25 4.47 -0.16
C VAL A 294 -13.71 4.59 -1.60
N PRO A 295 -14.93 4.11 -1.96
CA PRO A 295 -15.40 4.14 -3.33
C PRO A 295 -15.87 5.53 -3.75
N GLN A 296 -16.31 6.36 -2.81
CA GLN A 296 -16.77 7.73 -3.04
C GLN A 296 -16.54 8.60 -1.82
N LEU A 297 -16.54 9.91 -2.05
CA LEU A 297 -16.59 10.89 -0.98
C LEU A 297 -18.05 11.19 -0.66
N ILE A 298 -18.47 10.90 0.54
CA ILE A 298 -19.78 11.24 1.05
C ILE A 298 -19.70 12.66 1.63
N PRO A 299 -20.62 13.58 1.32
CA PRO A 299 -20.68 14.86 1.98
C PRO A 299 -20.74 14.65 3.50
N GLY A 300 -19.82 15.23 4.23
CA GLY A 300 -19.84 15.19 5.69
C GLY A 300 -21.05 15.89 6.25
N SER A 301 -21.61 15.38 7.32
CA SER A 301 -22.53 16.10 8.20
C SER A 301 -21.81 16.42 9.52
N ASP A 302 -22.38 17.27 10.36
CA ASP A 302 -21.81 17.62 11.66
C ASP A 302 -21.55 16.39 12.55
N ASP A 303 -22.27 15.29 12.32
CA ASP A 303 -22.17 14.05 13.08
C ASP A 303 -21.38 12.93 12.37
N HIS A 304 -21.10 13.08 11.06
CA HIS A 304 -20.39 12.08 10.26
C HIS A 304 -19.39 12.68 9.28
N PRO A 305 -18.12 12.28 9.35
CA PRO A 305 -17.02 12.90 8.57
C PRO A 305 -16.97 12.49 7.10
N GLY A 306 -17.99 11.88 6.55
CA GLY A 306 -18.04 11.56 5.12
C GLY A 306 -17.27 10.30 4.70
N PHE A 307 -17.09 9.33 5.61
CA PHE A 307 -16.53 8.03 5.27
C PHE A 307 -17.63 6.97 5.19
N ASP A 308 -17.60 6.16 4.15
CA ASP A 308 -18.47 4.99 4.02
C ASP A 308 -17.91 3.85 4.90
N ASN A 309 -18.78 3.24 5.70
CA ASN A 309 -18.45 2.06 6.52
C ASN A 309 -18.69 0.74 5.80
N THR A 310 -19.08 0.77 4.52
CA THR A 310 -19.23 -0.46 3.73
C THR A 310 -17.86 -0.98 3.30
N ILE A 311 -17.57 -2.18 3.70
CA ILE A 311 -16.41 -2.98 3.29
C ILE A 311 -16.82 -3.91 2.17
#